data_00c9329722c176b58ece3d8c3df28b12
#
_entry.id   00c9329722c176b58ece3d8c3df28b12
#
_cell.length_a   1.000
_cell.length_b   1.000
_cell.length_c   1.000
_cell.angle_alpha   90.00
_cell.angle_beta   90.00
_cell.angle_gamma   90.00
#
_symmetry.space_group_name_H-M   'P 1'
#
loop_
_entity.id
_entity.type
_entity.pdbx_description
1 polymer ?
#
loop_
_entity_poly.entity_id
_entity_poly.type
_entity_poly.pdbx_seq_one_letter_code
_entity_poly.pdbx_strand_id
1 'polypeptide(L)'
;VNTRGRGNEGGANHFTPSRVLVPIRGDLDDRFAETRRRLDEAKHERSLELAGNFASMLIGVPDAVLVAVARSQTATIDFATSNLRGSPVPLYLGGARIVANHPLGPRTGCAVNFSLLSYCDELDVGINLDPFAITDVGALLEALDASFAEFVAVAASVG
;
A
#
# COMPACT_ATOMS: atom_id res chain seq x y z
N VAL A 1 -1.83 5.34 -4.85
CA VAL A 1 -1.99 5.36 -6.32
C VAL A 1 -1.01 6.36 -6.89
N ASN A 2 -0.19 5.93 -7.86
CA ASN A 2 0.76 6.82 -8.54
C ASN A 2 -0.02 7.69 -9.55
N THR A 3 -0.02 9.00 -9.35
CA THR A 3 -0.74 9.98 -10.18
C THR A 3 0.16 10.69 -11.18
N ARG A 4 1.36 10.16 -11.49
CA ARG A 4 2.27 10.76 -12.47
C ARG A 4 1.67 10.70 -13.88
N GLY A 5 1.10 11.81 -14.34
CA GLY A 5 0.81 12.04 -15.75
C GLY A 5 2.11 12.24 -16.54
N ARG A 6 2.16 11.78 -17.80
CA ARG A 6 3.25 12.08 -18.74
C ARG A 6 3.31 13.61 -18.93
N GLY A 7 4.25 14.28 -18.26
CA GLY A 7 4.48 15.73 -18.49
C GLY A 7 4.74 16.59 -17.26
N ASN A 8 4.79 16.04 -16.06
CA ASN A 8 5.09 16.84 -14.87
C ASN A 8 6.55 16.62 -14.40
N GLU A 9 7.43 17.52 -14.81
CA GLU A 9 8.87 17.53 -14.45
C GLU A 9 9.14 18.05 -13.02
N GLY A 10 8.13 18.16 -12.18
CA GLY A 10 8.28 18.53 -10.79
C GLY A 10 8.63 17.31 -9.93
N GLY A 11 9.82 17.26 -9.34
CA GLY A 11 10.36 16.16 -8.52
C GLY A 11 9.63 15.89 -7.20
N ALA A 12 8.36 16.25 -7.05
CA ALA A 12 7.53 15.94 -5.91
C ALA A 12 6.92 14.54 -6.07
N ASN A 13 7.02 13.72 -5.01
CA ASN A 13 6.40 12.42 -4.95
C ASN A 13 4.90 12.60 -4.70
N HIS A 14 4.09 12.63 -5.75
CA HIS A 14 2.64 12.72 -5.66
C HIS A 14 2.06 11.38 -5.20
N PHE A 15 1.88 11.27 -3.91
CA PHE A 15 1.26 10.13 -3.24
C PHE A 15 -0.12 10.54 -2.71
N THR A 16 -1.16 9.82 -3.11
CA THR A 16 -2.52 10.05 -2.60
C THR A 16 -3.03 8.78 -1.94
N PRO A 17 -3.23 8.77 -0.60
CA PRO A 17 -3.75 7.63 0.12
C PRO A 17 -5.25 7.40 -0.22
N SER A 18 -5.70 6.16 -0.40
CA SER A 18 -7.10 5.76 -0.57
C SER A 18 -7.54 4.93 0.62
N ARG A 19 -8.78 5.10 1.04
CA ARG A 19 -9.42 4.21 2.01
C ARG A 19 -10.36 3.27 1.30
N VAL A 20 -10.22 2.00 1.61
CA VAL A 20 -11.06 0.95 1.04
C VAL A 20 -11.42 -0.02 2.16
N LEU A 21 -12.69 -0.38 2.27
CA LEU A 21 -13.13 -1.46 3.15
C LEU A 21 -12.87 -2.78 2.44
N VAL A 22 -12.09 -3.65 3.06
CA VAL A 22 -11.75 -4.97 2.51
C VAL A 22 -12.67 -6.01 3.14
N PRO A 23 -13.32 -6.91 2.36
CA PRO A 23 -14.14 -7.98 2.91
C PRO A 23 -13.27 -9.00 3.65
N ILE A 24 -13.70 -9.39 4.85
CA ILE A 24 -13.01 -10.38 5.69
C ILE A 24 -13.73 -11.73 5.72
N ARG A 25 -14.88 -11.84 5.06
CA ARG A 25 -15.72 -13.04 5.00
C ARG A 25 -16.00 -13.42 3.55
N GLY A 26 -16.30 -14.69 3.31
CA GLY A 26 -16.48 -15.27 2.00
C GLY A 26 -15.27 -16.11 1.57
N ASP A 27 -15.40 -16.79 0.44
CA ASP A 27 -14.28 -17.51 -0.14
C ASP A 27 -13.22 -16.56 -0.74
N LEU A 28 -12.09 -17.11 -1.16
CA LEU A 28 -10.95 -16.32 -1.63
C LEU A 28 -11.29 -15.54 -2.91
N ASP A 29 -12.00 -16.18 -3.84
CA ASP A 29 -12.32 -15.59 -5.13
C ASP A 29 -13.28 -14.40 -4.98
N ASP A 30 -14.33 -14.56 -4.17
CA ASP A 30 -15.28 -13.49 -3.85
C ASP A 30 -14.61 -12.31 -3.16
N ARG A 31 -13.74 -12.58 -2.17
CA ARG A 31 -13.00 -11.54 -1.46
C ARG A 31 -12.04 -10.79 -2.40
N PHE A 32 -11.37 -11.51 -3.28
CA PHE A 32 -10.45 -10.93 -4.26
C PHE A 32 -11.21 -10.05 -5.26
N ALA A 33 -12.28 -10.57 -5.86
CA ALA A 33 -13.09 -9.84 -6.82
C ALA A 33 -13.68 -8.55 -6.22
N GLU A 34 -14.23 -8.64 -5.01
CA GLU A 34 -14.82 -7.50 -4.32
C GLU A 34 -13.75 -6.46 -3.91
N THR A 35 -12.59 -6.90 -3.42
CA THR A 35 -11.47 -6.01 -3.10
C THR A 35 -10.99 -5.27 -4.34
N ARG A 36 -10.82 -5.98 -5.46
CA ARG A 36 -10.42 -5.39 -6.73
C ARG A 36 -11.43 -4.35 -7.21
N ARG A 37 -12.72 -4.67 -7.18
CA ARG A 37 -13.79 -3.75 -7.54
C ARG A 37 -13.72 -2.46 -6.74
N ARG A 38 -13.63 -2.57 -5.41
CA ARG A 38 -13.55 -1.40 -4.51
C ARG A 38 -12.30 -0.56 -4.72
N LEU A 39 -11.16 -1.19 -4.99
CA LEU A 39 -9.92 -0.50 -5.31
C LEU A 39 -10.03 0.27 -6.64
N ASP A 40 -10.68 -0.30 -7.64
CA ASP A 40 -10.86 0.35 -8.92
C ASP A 40 -11.86 1.51 -8.83
N GLU A 41 -12.95 1.38 -8.08
CA GLU A 41 -13.87 2.47 -7.76
C GLU A 41 -13.14 3.63 -7.05
N ALA A 42 -12.37 3.33 -6.01
CA ALA A 42 -11.59 4.33 -5.28
C ALA A 42 -10.53 5.04 -6.15
N LYS A 43 -10.01 4.41 -7.18
CA LYS A 43 -9.12 5.06 -8.16
C LYS A 43 -9.87 6.02 -9.08
N HIS A 44 -11.07 5.63 -9.52
CA HIS A 44 -11.89 6.46 -10.42
C HIS A 44 -12.44 7.71 -9.72
N GLU A 45 -12.96 7.58 -8.51
CA GLU A 45 -13.47 8.72 -7.73
C GLU A 45 -12.38 9.78 -7.51
N ARG A 46 -11.15 9.35 -7.25
CA ARG A 46 -10.03 10.28 -7.01
C ARG A 46 -9.52 11.01 -8.23
N SER A 47 -9.66 10.45 -9.41
CA SER A 47 -9.31 11.15 -10.64
C SER A 47 -10.16 12.41 -10.85
N LEU A 48 -11.33 12.46 -10.24
CA LEU A 48 -12.25 13.62 -10.27
C LEU A 48 -11.98 14.65 -9.16
N GLU A 49 -11.54 14.21 -7.98
CA GLU A 49 -11.29 15.10 -6.83
C GLU A 49 -9.93 15.82 -6.90
N LEU A 50 -8.92 15.23 -7.54
CA LEU A 50 -7.58 15.81 -7.64
C LEU A 50 -7.47 17.03 -8.57
N ALA A 51 -8.52 17.38 -9.29
CA ALA A 51 -8.59 18.61 -10.09
C ALA A 51 -8.75 19.89 -9.27
N GLY A 52 -8.92 19.82 -7.95
CA GLY A 52 -9.19 20.96 -7.07
C GLY A 52 -8.19 21.12 -5.92
N ASN A 53 -7.32 22.06 -6.02
CA ASN A 53 -6.66 22.98 -5.04
C ASN A 53 -6.68 22.68 -3.53
N PHE A 54 -6.63 21.44 -3.06
CA PHE A 54 -6.60 21.16 -1.61
C PHE A 54 -5.30 21.62 -0.94
N ALA A 55 -4.18 21.62 -1.65
CA ALA A 55 -2.88 22.04 -1.11
C ALA A 55 -2.82 23.52 -0.75
N SER A 56 -3.53 24.39 -1.47
CA SER A 56 -3.57 25.83 -1.22
C SER A 56 -4.43 26.23 -0.01
N MET A 57 -5.37 25.40 0.38
CA MET A 57 -6.24 25.64 1.56
C MET A 57 -5.54 25.35 2.89
N LEU A 58 -4.43 24.62 2.86
CA LEU A 58 -3.66 24.27 4.07
C LEU A 58 -2.57 25.30 4.42
N ILE A 59 -2.35 26.29 3.57
CA ILE A 59 -1.40 27.37 3.83
C ILE A 59 -1.94 28.25 4.96
N GLY A 60 -1.29 28.21 6.11
CA GLY A 60 -1.66 29.01 7.28
C GLY A 60 -2.39 28.25 8.40
N VAL A 61 -2.66 26.95 8.22
CA VAL A 61 -3.19 26.12 9.30
C VAL A 61 -2.04 25.73 10.24
N PRO A 62 -2.16 25.94 11.58
CA PRO A 62 -1.14 25.52 12.53
C PRO A 62 -0.84 24.03 12.46
N ASP A 63 0.43 23.62 12.55
CA ASP A 63 0.87 22.22 12.48
C ASP A 63 0.12 21.31 13.46
N ALA A 64 -0.20 21.82 14.66
CA ALA A 64 -0.96 21.06 15.67
C ALA A 64 -2.35 20.65 15.19
N VAL A 65 -3.01 21.51 14.40
CA VAL A 65 -4.34 21.21 13.82
C VAL A 65 -4.19 20.19 12.69
N LEU A 66 -3.17 20.35 11.83
CA LEU A 66 -2.88 19.40 10.77
C LEU A 66 -2.57 18.01 11.34
N VAL A 67 -1.77 17.93 12.39
CA VAL A 67 -1.45 16.69 13.09
C VAL A 67 -2.69 16.08 13.75
N ALA A 68 -3.55 16.88 14.39
CA ALA A 68 -4.79 16.40 15.00
C ALA A 68 -5.76 15.82 13.95
N VAL A 69 -5.93 16.50 12.81
CA VAL A 69 -6.74 16.02 11.69
C VAL A 69 -6.14 14.75 11.09
N ALA A 70 -4.83 14.71 10.87
CA ALA A 70 -4.16 13.51 10.37
C ALA A 70 -4.36 12.32 11.31
N ARG A 71 -4.20 12.51 12.62
CA ARG A 71 -4.44 11.47 13.64
C ARG A 71 -5.89 10.99 13.65
N SER A 72 -6.87 11.89 13.58
CA SER A 72 -8.28 11.50 13.55
C SER A 72 -8.60 10.70 12.29
N GLN A 73 -7.97 11.03 11.18
CA GLN A 73 -8.12 10.32 9.91
C GLN A 73 -7.53 8.92 9.94
N THR A 74 -6.45 8.68 10.68
CA THR A 74 -5.79 7.37 10.78
C THR A 74 -6.36 6.47 11.88
N ALA A 75 -7.09 7.02 12.86
CA ALA A 75 -7.65 6.27 13.99
C ALA A 75 -8.61 5.12 13.59
N THR A 76 -9.14 5.14 12.37
CA THR A 76 -10.07 4.13 11.84
C THR A 76 -9.45 3.27 10.74
N ILE A 77 -8.12 3.28 10.62
CA ILE A 77 -7.40 2.46 9.63
C ILE A 77 -6.77 1.27 10.37
N ASP A 78 -7.21 0.07 10.05
CA ASP A 78 -6.65 -1.16 10.64
C ASP A 78 -5.24 -1.43 10.14
N PHE A 79 -5.02 -1.30 8.82
CA PHE A 79 -3.71 -1.48 8.21
C PHE A 79 -3.53 -0.58 6.97
N ALA A 80 -2.30 -0.30 6.62
CA ALA A 80 -1.94 0.36 5.38
C ALA A 80 -1.25 -0.63 4.43
N THR A 81 -1.45 -0.44 3.13
CA THR A 81 -0.72 -1.20 2.11
C THR A 81 -0.24 -0.27 1.01
N SER A 82 0.93 -0.59 0.47
CA SER A 82 1.54 0.09 -0.65
C SER A 82 2.06 -0.96 -1.64
N ASN A 83 1.71 -0.82 -2.90
CA ASN A 83 2.19 -1.72 -3.95
C ASN A 83 2.93 -0.88 -4.99
N LEU A 84 4.22 -1.15 -5.14
CA LEU A 84 5.13 -0.44 -6.04
C LEU A 84 5.61 -1.40 -7.13
N ARG A 85 5.63 -0.90 -8.37
CA ARG A 85 6.28 -1.62 -9.45
C ARG A 85 7.76 -1.27 -9.45
N GLY A 86 8.62 -2.25 -9.22
CA GLY A 86 10.07 -2.14 -9.34
C GLY A 86 10.58 -2.46 -10.74
N SER A 87 11.86 -2.79 -10.85
CA SER A 87 12.51 -3.09 -12.12
C SER A 87 12.23 -4.53 -12.55
N PRO A 88 11.81 -4.76 -13.82
CA PRO A 88 11.68 -6.10 -14.37
C PRO A 88 13.03 -6.71 -14.77
N VAL A 89 14.13 -5.94 -14.70
CA VAL A 89 15.48 -6.39 -15.06
C VAL A 89 16.44 -6.18 -13.89
N PRO A 90 17.50 -7.01 -13.79
CA PRO A 90 18.50 -6.89 -12.72
C PRO A 90 19.13 -5.50 -12.69
N LEU A 91 19.22 -4.91 -11.51
CA LEU A 91 19.89 -3.64 -11.24
C LEU A 91 21.23 -3.90 -10.57
N TYR A 92 22.16 -2.96 -10.76
CA TYR A 92 23.51 -3.00 -10.20
C TYR A 92 23.79 -1.71 -9.46
N LEU A 93 24.44 -1.81 -8.30
CA LEU A 93 24.89 -0.70 -7.49
C LEU A 93 26.40 -0.86 -7.21
N GLY A 94 27.22 0.07 -7.68
CA GLY A 94 28.67 -0.02 -7.52
C GLY A 94 29.30 -1.27 -8.13
N GLY A 95 28.71 -1.84 -9.20
CA GLY A 95 29.14 -3.08 -9.84
C GLY A 95 28.57 -4.36 -9.21
N ALA A 96 27.94 -4.30 -8.04
CA ALA A 96 27.28 -5.44 -7.41
C ALA A 96 25.83 -5.57 -7.87
N ARG A 97 25.37 -6.79 -8.18
CA ARG A 97 23.98 -7.08 -8.53
C ARG A 97 23.10 -6.94 -7.29
N ILE A 98 22.00 -6.22 -7.40
CA ILE A 98 20.93 -6.21 -6.39
C ILE A 98 20.18 -7.54 -6.49
N VAL A 99 20.16 -8.30 -5.41
CA VAL A 99 19.50 -9.63 -5.37
C VAL A 99 18.08 -9.56 -4.83
N ALA A 100 17.78 -8.60 -3.93
CA ALA A 100 16.46 -8.37 -3.37
C ALA A 100 16.31 -6.88 -3.04
N ASN A 101 15.08 -6.39 -2.98
CA ASN A 101 14.78 -4.99 -2.71
C ASN A 101 13.61 -4.88 -1.72
N HIS A 102 13.90 -4.90 -0.43
CA HIS A 102 12.88 -4.92 0.61
C HIS A 102 12.29 -3.52 0.85
N PRO A 103 11.02 -3.29 0.49
CA PRO A 103 10.38 -1.99 0.70
C PRO A 103 10.02 -1.80 2.16
N LEU A 104 10.15 -0.58 2.66
CA LEU A 104 9.74 -0.23 4.01
C LEU A 104 8.89 1.04 3.99
N GLY A 105 7.58 0.90 4.17
CA GLY A 105 6.64 2.01 4.23
C GLY A 105 6.41 2.51 5.66
N PRO A 106 6.05 3.79 5.84
CA PRO A 106 5.67 4.32 7.15
C PRO A 106 4.31 3.75 7.59
N ARG A 107 4.13 3.53 8.90
CA ARG A 107 2.85 3.05 9.46
C ARG A 107 1.72 4.08 9.34
N THR A 108 2.04 5.36 9.30
CA THR A 108 1.07 6.48 9.16
C THR A 108 -0.08 6.45 10.17
N GLY A 109 0.18 5.97 11.40
CA GLY A 109 -0.80 5.90 12.49
C GLY A 109 -1.65 4.62 12.55
N CYS A 110 -1.47 3.66 11.64
CA CYS A 110 -2.07 2.33 11.73
C CYS A 110 -1.16 1.30 12.44
N ALA A 111 -1.71 0.16 12.82
CA ALA A 111 -1.00 -0.89 13.54
C ALA A 111 0.08 -1.55 12.68
N VAL A 112 -0.17 -1.71 11.38
CA VAL A 112 0.75 -2.37 10.45
C VAL A 112 0.69 -1.74 9.07
N ASN A 113 1.84 -1.70 8.38
CA ASN A 113 1.98 -1.36 6.97
C ASN A 113 2.63 -2.52 6.22
N PHE A 114 1.97 -2.94 5.14
CA PHE A 114 2.49 -3.91 4.18
C PHE A 114 2.94 -3.16 2.93
N SER A 115 4.23 -3.18 2.64
CA SER A 115 4.79 -2.60 1.43
C SER A 115 5.25 -3.71 0.49
N LEU A 116 4.77 -3.66 -0.74
CA LEU A 116 5.08 -4.64 -1.77
C LEU A 116 5.87 -3.97 -2.88
N LEU A 117 6.91 -4.64 -3.36
CA LEU A 117 7.75 -4.18 -4.48
C LEU A 117 8.06 -5.35 -5.40
N SER A 118 7.65 -5.24 -6.66
CA SER A 118 8.04 -6.24 -7.66
C SER A 118 9.47 -6.00 -8.16
N TYR A 119 10.28 -7.05 -8.24
CA TYR A 119 11.65 -6.99 -8.77
C TYR A 119 12.04 -8.29 -9.44
N CYS A 120 12.40 -8.26 -10.74
CA CYS A 120 12.84 -9.43 -11.52
C CYS A 120 11.89 -10.64 -11.37
N ASP A 121 10.58 -10.42 -11.58
CA ASP A 121 9.51 -11.42 -11.47
C ASP A 121 9.26 -11.97 -10.05
N GLU A 122 9.92 -11.42 -9.04
CA GLU A 122 9.66 -11.69 -7.63
C GLU A 122 8.85 -10.56 -6.99
N LEU A 123 8.24 -10.83 -5.85
CA LEU A 123 7.51 -9.86 -5.04
C LEU A 123 8.12 -9.79 -3.65
N ASP A 124 8.89 -8.73 -3.39
CA ASP A 124 9.42 -8.44 -2.06
C ASP A 124 8.35 -7.78 -1.19
N VAL A 125 8.16 -8.31 0.02
CA VAL A 125 7.18 -7.80 0.99
C VAL A 125 7.90 -7.27 2.22
N GLY A 126 7.72 -5.98 2.51
CA GLY A 126 8.19 -5.35 3.74
C GLY A 126 7.03 -5.11 4.71
N ILE A 127 7.20 -5.51 5.97
CA ILE A 127 6.19 -5.36 7.01
C ILE A 127 6.73 -4.44 8.10
N ASN A 128 6.06 -3.30 8.30
CA ASN A 128 6.37 -2.38 9.38
C ASN A 128 5.18 -2.36 10.36
N LEU A 129 5.38 -2.87 11.57
CA LEU A 129 4.31 -3.04 12.55
C LEU A 129 4.60 -2.31 13.87
N ASP A 130 3.54 -2.09 14.65
CA ASP A 130 3.61 -1.63 16.02
C ASP A 130 3.57 -2.84 16.97
N PRO A 131 4.65 -3.14 17.70
CA PRO A 131 4.68 -4.28 18.60
C PRO A 131 3.74 -4.14 19.79
N PHE A 132 3.25 -2.94 20.10
CA PHE A 132 2.24 -2.74 21.12
C PHE A 132 0.81 -3.00 20.61
N ALA A 133 0.56 -2.84 19.31
CA ALA A 133 -0.72 -3.14 18.71
C ALA A 133 -0.79 -4.59 18.19
N ILE A 134 0.30 -5.10 17.63
CA ILE A 134 0.43 -6.47 17.14
C ILE A 134 1.33 -7.24 18.11
N THR A 135 0.74 -7.85 19.09
CA THR A 135 1.48 -8.54 20.17
C THR A 135 1.98 -9.93 19.78
N ASP A 136 1.31 -10.57 18.82
CA ASP A 136 1.71 -11.87 18.28
C ASP A 136 2.14 -11.75 16.83
N VAL A 137 3.41 -11.40 16.63
CA VAL A 137 4.01 -11.27 15.29
C VAL A 137 4.13 -12.63 14.61
N GLY A 138 4.35 -13.70 15.39
CA GLY A 138 4.44 -15.07 14.86
C GLY A 138 3.12 -15.48 14.18
N ALA A 139 2.01 -15.33 14.87
CA ALA A 139 0.69 -15.63 14.32
C ALA A 139 0.35 -14.78 13.08
N LEU A 140 0.78 -13.51 13.05
CA LEU A 140 0.60 -12.66 11.85
C LEU A 140 1.37 -13.22 10.66
N LEU A 141 2.63 -13.61 10.83
CA LEU A 141 3.47 -14.15 9.75
C LEU A 141 2.93 -15.50 9.27
N GLU A 142 2.54 -16.40 10.16
CA GLU A 142 1.92 -17.68 9.81
C GLU A 142 0.62 -17.49 9.01
N ALA A 143 -0.21 -16.55 9.41
CA ALA A 143 -1.45 -16.23 8.69
C ALA A 143 -1.19 -15.65 7.30
N LEU A 144 -0.14 -14.83 7.14
CA LEU A 144 0.28 -14.30 5.84
C LEU A 144 0.80 -15.42 4.94
N ASP A 145 1.69 -16.26 5.44
CA ASP A 145 2.22 -17.39 4.67
C ASP A 145 1.12 -18.34 4.21
N ALA A 146 0.18 -18.68 5.10
CA ALA A 146 -0.98 -19.51 4.76
C ALA A 146 -1.86 -18.84 3.68
N SER A 147 -2.10 -17.53 3.77
CA SER A 147 -2.89 -16.79 2.80
C SER A 147 -2.21 -16.70 1.43
N PHE A 148 -0.89 -16.51 1.39
CA PHE A 148 -0.14 -16.53 0.15
C PHE A 148 -0.13 -17.92 -0.49
N ALA A 149 0.03 -18.98 0.30
CA ALA A 149 -0.03 -20.36 -0.19
C ALA A 149 -1.40 -20.69 -0.79
N GLU A 150 -2.50 -20.30 -0.13
CA GLU A 150 -3.86 -20.43 -0.65
C GLU A 150 -4.03 -19.70 -1.99
N PHE A 151 -3.57 -18.46 -2.06
CA PHE A 151 -3.68 -17.64 -3.27
C PHE A 151 -2.91 -18.25 -4.45
N VAL A 152 -1.69 -18.73 -4.21
CA VAL A 152 -0.87 -19.39 -5.23
C VAL A 152 -1.51 -20.69 -5.70
N ALA A 153 -2.09 -21.48 -4.80
CA ALA A 153 -2.79 -22.72 -5.16
C ALA A 153 -3.99 -22.48 -6.07
N VAL A 154 -4.80 -21.44 -5.77
CA VAL A 154 -5.92 -21.05 -6.61
C VAL A 154 -5.44 -20.56 -7.98
N ALA A 155 -4.43 -19.69 -8.02
CA ALA A 155 -3.88 -19.21 -9.28
C ALA A 155 -3.33 -20.32 -10.17
N ALA A 156 -2.69 -21.35 -9.60
CA ALA A 156 -2.20 -22.52 -10.33
C ALA A 156 -3.32 -23.43 -10.86
N SER A 157 -4.52 -23.39 -10.27
CA SER A 157 -5.67 -24.22 -10.72
C SER A 157 -6.42 -23.62 -11.91
N VAL A 158 -6.20 -22.35 -12.23
CA VAL A 158 -6.91 -21.59 -13.27
C VAL A 158 -6.08 -21.46 -14.57
N GLY A 159 -4.78 -21.77 -14.52
CA GLY A 159 -3.84 -21.70 -15.66
C GLY A 159 -3.68 -23.04 -16.32
#